data_f025438fbd61bf780e899eea3992a0df
#
_entry.id   f025438fbd61bf780e899eea3992a0df
#
_cell.length_a   1.000
_cell.length_b   1.000
_cell.length_c   1.000
_cell.angle_alpha   90.00
_cell.angle_beta   90.00
_cell.angle_gamma   90.00
#
_symmetry.space_group_name_H-M   'P 1'
#
loop_
_entity.id
_entity.type
_entity.pdbx_description
1 polymer ?
#
loop_
_entity_poly.entity_id
_entity_poly.type
_entity_poly.pdbx_seq_one_letter_code
_entity_poly.pdbx_strand_id
1 'polypeptide(L)'
;MPWILCSIALSLCSCFFAQSWSMLAPFPGVERDDAVGFILGEDIYVGSGLSPWWASQGDFYRMNGSNGQWESVAPMPPGMERQYASAFVIQNQAFVFGGYNAGVFLNDLWRYDPVLNLWSACNNLPSNGRSGAASFVLNGKAYIVGGKQANSAASDEVWSYDPQSDAWTPQAPFPGGNVWRSSATSQHHLGYLLFGRNENNAFLNAFYSYDPLVDQWTALPSFPAPGRSHAGLFSLNNDLYSCFGMDSLNQSLNDLWKFDSLNASWIPC
;
A
#
# COMPACT_ATOMS: atom_id res chain seq x y z
N MET A 1 46.71 -41.34 -27.83
CA MET A 1 45.29 -41.44 -27.44
C MET A 1 44.94 -40.19 -26.68
N PRO A 2 44.16 -39.27 -27.26
CA PRO A 2 43.73 -38.06 -26.56
C PRO A 2 42.41 -38.35 -25.83
N TRP A 3 42.35 -37.92 -24.58
CA TRP A 3 41.16 -37.96 -23.73
C TRP A 3 40.22 -36.84 -24.14
N ILE A 4 39.00 -37.18 -24.58
CA ILE A 4 37.92 -36.23 -24.83
C ILE A 4 37.22 -35.98 -23.51
N LEU A 5 37.41 -34.79 -22.96
CA LEU A 5 36.60 -34.26 -21.87
C LEU A 5 35.23 -33.84 -22.41
N CYS A 6 34.22 -34.64 -22.14
CA CYS A 6 32.83 -34.30 -22.44
C CYS A 6 32.32 -33.35 -21.32
N SER A 7 32.27 -32.05 -21.65
CA SER A 7 31.65 -31.06 -20.78
C SER A 7 30.13 -31.18 -20.91
N ILE A 8 29.50 -31.76 -19.88
CA ILE A 8 28.04 -31.75 -19.73
C ILE A 8 27.64 -30.34 -19.31
N ALA A 9 27.18 -29.54 -20.24
CA ALA A 9 26.47 -28.29 -19.95
C ALA A 9 25.09 -28.66 -19.38
N LEU A 10 24.95 -28.57 -18.05
CA LEU A 10 23.65 -28.57 -17.42
C LEU A 10 22.94 -27.28 -17.80
N SER A 11 22.11 -27.35 -18.84
CA SER A 11 21.10 -26.34 -19.11
C SER A 11 20.10 -26.38 -17.98
N LEU A 12 20.23 -25.47 -17.01
CA LEU A 12 19.18 -25.17 -16.06
C LEU A 12 18.01 -24.58 -16.87
N CYS A 13 17.08 -25.43 -17.25
CA CYS A 13 15.77 -25.01 -17.71
C CYS A 13 15.07 -24.34 -16.53
N SER A 14 15.24 -23.02 -16.38
CA SER A 14 14.38 -22.21 -15.56
C SER A 14 12.99 -22.32 -16.14
N CYS A 15 12.14 -23.11 -15.53
CA CYS A 15 10.70 -23.07 -15.80
C CYS A 15 10.22 -21.67 -15.45
N PHE A 16 10.14 -20.80 -16.44
CA PHE A 16 9.36 -19.58 -16.34
C PHE A 16 7.91 -20.03 -16.21
N PHE A 17 7.38 -20.01 -14.99
CA PHE A 17 5.95 -20.03 -14.82
C PHE A 17 5.43 -18.77 -15.49
N ALA A 18 4.76 -18.92 -16.63
CA ALA A 18 4.09 -17.80 -17.26
C ALA A 18 3.09 -17.23 -16.27
N GLN A 19 3.35 -16.04 -15.78
CA GLN A 19 2.39 -15.33 -14.95
C GLN A 19 1.21 -14.96 -15.85
N SER A 20 0.02 -15.46 -15.52
CA SER A 20 -1.18 -15.16 -16.28
C SER A 20 -2.09 -14.24 -15.46
N TRP A 21 -2.61 -13.21 -16.13
CA TRP A 21 -3.63 -12.34 -15.58
C TRP A 21 -5.01 -12.88 -15.99
N SER A 22 -5.92 -12.99 -15.03
CA SER A 22 -7.32 -13.33 -15.29
C SER A 22 -8.21 -12.17 -14.91
N MET A 23 -9.24 -11.92 -15.70
CA MET A 23 -10.23 -10.90 -15.41
C MET A 23 -11.22 -11.43 -14.38
N LEU A 24 -11.42 -10.68 -13.30
CA LEU A 24 -12.45 -10.93 -12.31
C LEU A 24 -13.76 -10.20 -12.68
N ALA A 25 -14.84 -10.46 -11.93
CA ALA A 25 -16.08 -9.72 -12.09
C ALA A 25 -15.83 -8.21 -11.93
N PRO A 26 -16.40 -7.37 -12.81
CA PRO A 26 -16.19 -5.92 -12.73
C PRO A 26 -16.75 -5.37 -11.42
N PHE A 27 -16.10 -4.33 -10.89
CA PHE A 27 -16.54 -3.63 -9.69
C PHE A 27 -17.95 -3.04 -9.92
N PRO A 28 -18.91 -3.29 -9.02
CA PRO A 28 -20.31 -2.92 -9.24
C PRO A 28 -20.65 -1.48 -8.84
N GLY A 29 -19.74 -0.81 -8.12
CA GLY A 29 -19.95 0.58 -7.70
C GLY A 29 -19.65 1.58 -8.81
N VAL A 30 -19.81 2.86 -8.49
CA VAL A 30 -19.42 3.96 -9.37
C VAL A 30 -17.93 3.89 -9.66
N GLU A 31 -17.54 4.16 -10.91
CA GLU A 31 -16.12 4.32 -11.30
C GLU A 31 -15.44 5.30 -10.37
N ARG A 32 -14.22 4.97 -9.94
CA ARG A 32 -13.49 5.79 -8.97
C ARG A 32 -11.99 5.60 -9.06
N ASP A 33 -11.25 6.63 -8.72
CA ASP A 33 -9.84 6.57 -8.41
C ASP A 33 -9.60 6.76 -6.90
N ASP A 34 -8.37 6.64 -6.46
CA ASP A 34 -7.93 6.87 -5.07
C ASP A 34 -8.75 6.11 -4.00
N ALA A 35 -9.35 4.99 -4.41
CA ALA A 35 -10.05 4.07 -3.53
C ALA A 35 -9.08 3.34 -2.61
N VAL A 36 -9.61 2.79 -1.51
CA VAL A 36 -8.88 1.83 -0.69
C VAL A 36 -9.30 0.41 -1.03
N GLY A 37 -8.35 -0.53 -0.92
CA GLY A 37 -8.61 -1.96 -1.02
C GLY A 37 -7.92 -2.70 0.12
N PHE A 38 -8.56 -3.76 0.63
CA PHE A 38 -8.00 -4.64 1.64
C PHE A 38 -8.61 -6.04 1.54
N ILE A 39 -7.97 -7.00 2.19
CA ILE A 39 -8.40 -8.40 2.23
C ILE A 39 -8.73 -8.79 3.66
N LEU A 40 -9.91 -9.35 3.90
CA LEU A 40 -10.30 -9.98 5.15
C LEU A 40 -10.65 -11.45 4.89
N GLY A 41 -9.89 -12.36 5.48
CA GLY A 41 -9.99 -13.77 5.13
C GLY A 41 -9.61 -14.02 3.67
N GLU A 42 -10.55 -14.51 2.87
CA GLU A 42 -10.39 -14.73 1.43
C GLU A 42 -11.10 -13.65 0.57
N ASP A 43 -11.81 -12.73 1.21
CA ASP A 43 -12.64 -11.75 0.54
C ASP A 43 -11.89 -10.44 0.28
N ILE A 44 -12.12 -9.85 -0.89
CA ILE A 44 -11.55 -8.55 -1.29
C ILE A 44 -12.59 -7.46 -1.03
N TYR A 45 -12.17 -6.41 -0.35
CA TYR A 45 -13.00 -5.24 -0.09
C TYR A 45 -12.44 -4.02 -0.82
N VAL A 46 -13.33 -3.25 -1.44
CA VAL A 46 -13.00 -2.00 -2.14
C VAL A 46 -14.02 -0.94 -1.77
N GLY A 47 -13.57 0.25 -1.46
CA GLY A 47 -14.47 1.37 -1.14
C GLY A 47 -13.77 2.70 -1.04
N SER A 48 -14.51 3.75 -0.64
CA SER A 48 -13.97 5.10 -0.62
C SER A 48 -13.53 5.56 -2.03
N GLY A 49 -12.74 6.62 -2.14
CA GLY A 49 -12.24 7.10 -3.43
C GLY A 49 -12.98 8.30 -3.99
N LEU A 50 -12.64 8.70 -5.21
CA LEU A 50 -13.18 9.85 -5.91
C LEU A 50 -13.91 9.40 -7.18
N SER A 51 -15.17 9.77 -7.31
CA SER A 51 -15.95 9.53 -8.52
C SER A 51 -15.59 10.49 -9.67
N PRO A 52 -15.98 10.19 -10.93
CA PRO A 52 -15.77 11.08 -12.06
C PRO A 52 -16.40 12.47 -11.91
N TRP A 53 -17.35 12.61 -11.00
CA TRP A 53 -18.00 13.90 -10.67
C TRP A 53 -17.31 14.65 -9.53
N TRP A 54 -16.08 14.29 -9.20
CA TRP A 54 -15.28 14.91 -8.13
C TRP A 54 -15.94 14.84 -6.74
N ALA A 55 -16.71 13.80 -6.50
CA ALA A 55 -17.32 13.53 -5.20
C ALA A 55 -16.61 12.37 -4.50
N SER A 56 -16.14 12.62 -3.27
CA SER A 56 -15.61 11.55 -2.42
C SER A 56 -16.69 10.53 -2.12
N GLN A 57 -16.33 9.26 -2.13
CA GLN A 57 -17.23 8.13 -1.91
C GLN A 57 -17.03 7.55 -0.51
N GLY A 58 -18.09 6.98 0.06
CA GLY A 58 -18.07 6.31 1.36
C GLY A 58 -18.64 4.88 1.33
N ASP A 59 -19.11 4.44 0.15
CA ASP A 59 -19.62 3.08 -0.06
C ASP A 59 -18.48 2.05 -0.11
N PHE A 60 -18.80 0.82 0.32
CA PHE A 60 -17.89 -0.31 0.29
C PHE A 60 -18.58 -1.53 -0.30
N TYR A 61 -17.77 -2.34 -0.99
CA TYR A 61 -18.17 -3.58 -1.59
C TYR A 61 -17.19 -4.69 -1.24
N ARG A 62 -17.72 -5.89 -1.05
CA ARG A 62 -16.97 -7.12 -0.82
C ARG A 62 -17.09 -8.02 -2.05
N MET A 63 -16.00 -8.49 -2.60
CA MET A 63 -15.96 -9.59 -3.53
C MET A 63 -15.66 -10.87 -2.75
N ASN A 64 -16.59 -11.82 -2.80
CA ASN A 64 -16.42 -13.12 -2.16
C ASN A 64 -15.32 -13.92 -2.88
N GLY A 65 -14.26 -14.30 -2.14
CA GLY A 65 -13.11 -14.99 -2.68
C GLY A 65 -13.40 -16.37 -3.27
N SER A 66 -14.47 -17.05 -2.79
CA SER A 66 -14.82 -18.39 -3.24
C SER A 66 -15.58 -18.41 -4.58
N ASN A 67 -16.40 -17.40 -4.86
CA ASN A 67 -17.28 -17.37 -6.04
C ASN A 67 -17.10 -16.14 -6.93
N GLY A 68 -16.29 -15.17 -6.53
CA GLY A 68 -15.99 -13.95 -7.28
C GLY A 68 -17.18 -12.96 -7.40
N GLN A 69 -18.23 -13.13 -6.61
CA GLN A 69 -19.40 -12.25 -6.65
C GLN A 69 -19.24 -11.05 -5.73
N TRP A 70 -19.64 -9.89 -6.21
CA TRP A 70 -19.66 -8.66 -5.44
C TRP A 70 -20.97 -8.49 -4.68
N GLU A 71 -20.88 -7.95 -3.47
CA GLU A 71 -22.02 -7.48 -2.69
C GLU A 71 -21.69 -6.15 -1.99
N SER A 72 -22.69 -5.33 -1.75
CA SER A 72 -22.56 -4.12 -0.96
C SER A 72 -22.45 -4.48 0.53
N VAL A 73 -21.53 -3.82 1.23
CA VAL A 73 -21.41 -3.91 2.69
C VAL A 73 -21.66 -2.55 3.32
N ALA A 74 -21.62 -2.45 4.66
CA ALA A 74 -21.87 -1.19 5.35
C ALA A 74 -20.97 -0.07 4.80
N PRO A 75 -21.54 1.05 4.34
CA PRO A 75 -20.74 2.22 3.97
C PRO A 75 -20.14 2.87 5.22
N MET A 76 -19.14 3.74 5.04
CA MET A 76 -18.71 4.65 6.10
C MET A 76 -19.88 5.51 6.57
N PRO A 77 -19.86 5.96 7.82
CA PRO A 77 -20.89 6.87 8.33
C PRO A 77 -21.00 8.14 7.45
N PRO A 78 -22.20 8.71 7.33
CA PRO A 78 -22.41 9.93 6.55
C PRO A 78 -21.47 11.06 6.97
N GLY A 79 -20.88 11.76 6.00
CA GLY A 79 -19.88 12.80 6.21
C GLY A 79 -18.45 12.29 6.35
N MET A 80 -18.25 10.95 6.31
CA MET A 80 -16.93 10.32 6.40
C MET A 80 -16.43 9.81 5.04
N GLU A 81 -17.06 10.23 3.94
CA GLU A 81 -16.60 9.98 2.58
C GLU A 81 -15.18 10.53 2.39
N ARG A 82 -14.34 9.85 1.61
CA ARG A 82 -12.94 10.23 1.45
C ARG A 82 -12.28 9.65 0.22
N GLN A 83 -11.21 10.30 -0.20
CA GLN A 83 -10.26 9.83 -1.20
C GLN A 83 -8.84 9.86 -0.61
N TYR A 84 -7.88 9.17 -1.24
CA TYR A 84 -6.48 9.10 -0.78
C TYR A 84 -6.31 8.66 0.67
N ALA A 85 -7.21 7.87 1.20
CA ALA A 85 -7.05 7.28 2.52
C ALA A 85 -6.02 6.14 2.49
N SER A 86 -5.50 5.78 3.65
CA SER A 86 -4.71 4.57 3.84
C SER A 86 -5.60 3.48 4.45
N ALA A 87 -5.42 2.23 4.00
CA ALA A 87 -6.13 1.09 4.59
C ALA A 87 -5.16 0.01 5.03
N PHE A 88 -5.49 -0.67 6.12
CA PHE A 88 -4.72 -1.78 6.65
C PHE A 88 -5.61 -2.76 7.41
N VAL A 89 -5.13 -3.97 7.63
CA VAL A 89 -5.87 -5.04 8.33
C VAL A 89 -5.06 -5.52 9.52
N ILE A 90 -5.71 -5.57 10.69
CA ILE A 90 -5.15 -6.14 11.91
C ILE A 90 -6.21 -7.05 12.54
N GLN A 91 -5.85 -8.29 12.90
CA GLN A 91 -6.72 -9.25 13.60
C GLN A 91 -8.11 -9.42 12.95
N ASN A 92 -8.13 -9.55 11.63
CA ASN A 92 -9.36 -9.69 10.83
C ASN A 92 -10.34 -8.52 10.93
N GLN A 93 -9.85 -7.34 11.26
CA GLN A 93 -10.57 -6.07 11.18
C GLN A 93 -9.84 -5.13 10.23
N ALA A 94 -10.58 -4.40 9.39
CA ALA A 94 -10.00 -3.41 8.52
C ALA A 94 -10.04 -2.03 9.17
N PHE A 95 -9.04 -1.23 8.83
CA PHE A 95 -8.93 0.15 9.29
C PHE A 95 -8.75 1.07 8.09
N VAL A 96 -9.42 2.22 8.11
CA VAL A 96 -9.28 3.28 7.11
C VAL A 96 -8.87 4.56 7.83
N PHE A 97 -7.71 5.07 7.46
CA PHE A 97 -7.06 6.21 8.09
C PHE A 97 -6.97 7.40 7.15
N GLY A 98 -7.28 8.59 7.66
CA GLY A 98 -7.01 9.85 7.00
C GLY A 98 -7.69 9.99 5.65
N GLY A 99 -7.00 10.61 4.71
CA GLY A 99 -7.53 10.92 3.39
C GLY A 99 -7.91 12.39 3.26
N TYR A 100 -8.69 12.69 2.23
CA TYR A 100 -9.12 14.04 1.90
C TYR A 100 -10.61 14.05 1.54
N ASN A 101 -11.36 14.99 2.05
CA ASN A 101 -12.75 15.25 1.69
C ASN A 101 -13.07 16.72 1.73
N ALA A 102 -13.66 17.25 0.65
CA ALA A 102 -14.22 18.62 0.56
C ALA A 102 -13.28 19.72 1.10
N GLY A 103 -11.99 19.66 0.81
CA GLY A 103 -11.01 20.66 1.26
C GLY A 103 -10.32 20.31 2.58
N VAL A 104 -10.71 19.24 3.25
CA VAL A 104 -10.20 18.86 4.58
C VAL A 104 -9.29 17.64 4.48
N PHE A 105 -8.08 17.73 5.04
CA PHE A 105 -7.20 16.60 5.29
C PHE A 105 -7.59 15.96 6.62
N LEU A 106 -7.87 14.67 6.59
CA LEU A 106 -8.44 13.94 7.72
C LEU A 106 -7.34 13.30 8.57
N ASN A 107 -7.54 13.25 9.88
CA ASN A 107 -6.66 12.55 10.82
C ASN A 107 -7.40 11.46 11.62
N ASP A 108 -8.64 11.20 11.26
CA ASP A 108 -9.48 10.20 11.88
C ASP A 108 -9.10 8.78 11.45
N LEU A 109 -9.44 7.83 12.28
CA LEU A 109 -9.28 6.40 12.03
C LEU A 109 -10.61 5.68 12.26
N TRP A 110 -10.99 4.87 11.29
CA TRP A 110 -12.22 4.08 11.33
C TRP A 110 -11.89 2.61 11.25
N ARG A 111 -12.53 1.80 12.09
CA ARG A 111 -12.42 0.35 12.13
C ARG A 111 -13.69 -0.29 11.59
N TYR A 112 -13.54 -1.22 10.67
CA TYR A 112 -14.61 -2.07 10.13
C TYR A 112 -14.54 -3.48 10.72
N ASP A 113 -15.66 -3.92 11.29
CA ASP A 113 -15.86 -5.29 11.77
C ASP A 113 -16.66 -6.06 10.72
N PRO A 114 -16.08 -7.07 10.04
CA PRO A 114 -16.78 -7.81 8.99
C PRO A 114 -17.88 -8.73 9.51
N VAL A 115 -17.82 -9.14 10.78
CA VAL A 115 -18.84 -10.01 11.39
C VAL A 115 -20.10 -9.20 11.72
N LEU A 116 -19.91 -8.01 12.27
CA LEU A 116 -21.01 -7.09 12.58
C LEU A 116 -21.46 -6.26 11.39
N ASN A 117 -20.66 -6.23 10.31
CA ASN A 117 -20.83 -5.34 9.16
C ASN A 117 -21.02 -3.89 9.61
N LEU A 118 -20.09 -3.38 10.43
CA LEU A 118 -20.23 -2.10 11.12
C LEU A 118 -18.88 -1.36 11.18
N TRP A 119 -18.94 -0.04 10.96
CA TRP A 119 -17.85 0.89 11.21
C TRP A 119 -17.91 1.50 12.59
N SER A 120 -16.77 1.63 13.24
CA SER A 120 -16.63 2.34 14.53
C SER A 120 -15.40 3.26 14.49
N ALA A 121 -15.55 4.44 15.10
CA ALA A 121 -14.44 5.38 15.22
C ALA A 121 -13.41 4.85 16.22
N CYS A 122 -12.14 5.07 15.90
CA CYS A 122 -10.99 4.90 16.80
C CYS A 122 -10.42 6.28 17.15
N ASN A 123 -9.42 6.33 18.04
CA ASN A 123 -8.74 7.57 18.36
C ASN A 123 -8.04 8.15 17.15
N ASN A 124 -8.22 9.45 16.95
CA ASN A 124 -7.59 10.18 15.87
C ASN A 124 -6.07 10.26 16.05
N LEU A 125 -5.33 10.33 14.94
CA LEU A 125 -3.91 10.65 14.96
C LEU A 125 -3.68 12.00 15.68
N PRO A 126 -2.82 12.07 16.70
CA PRO A 126 -2.53 13.32 17.42
C PRO A 126 -1.55 14.23 16.66
N SER A 127 -1.76 14.35 15.36
CA SER A 127 -1.01 15.18 14.40
C SER A 127 -1.95 15.68 13.33
N ASN A 128 -1.41 16.46 12.38
CA ASN A 128 -2.17 17.01 11.25
C ASN A 128 -2.81 15.91 10.39
N GLY A 129 -4.02 16.21 9.90
CA GLY A 129 -4.69 15.39 8.90
C GLY A 129 -3.88 15.27 7.62
N ARG A 130 -3.96 14.11 6.97
CA ARG A 130 -3.12 13.81 5.80
C ARG A 130 -3.78 12.86 4.81
N SER A 131 -3.41 13.01 3.55
CA SER A 131 -3.86 12.15 2.46
C SER A 131 -2.67 11.48 1.77
N GLY A 132 -2.88 10.31 1.19
CA GLY A 132 -1.84 9.59 0.45
C GLY A 132 -0.65 9.18 1.31
N ALA A 133 -0.85 8.96 2.61
CA ALA A 133 0.14 8.32 3.47
C ALA A 133 0.27 6.84 3.09
N ALA A 134 1.47 6.29 3.24
CA ALA A 134 1.69 4.86 3.09
C ALA A 134 1.39 4.13 4.41
N SER A 135 0.98 2.85 4.34
CA SER A 135 0.75 2.05 5.54
C SER A 135 1.25 0.62 5.39
N PHE A 136 1.75 0.06 6.48
CA PHE A 136 2.07 -1.36 6.61
C PHE A 136 1.79 -1.84 8.04
N VAL A 137 1.68 -3.16 8.21
CA VAL A 137 1.37 -3.77 9.52
C VAL A 137 2.50 -4.69 9.94
N LEU A 138 2.97 -4.52 11.18
CA LEU A 138 3.98 -5.38 11.80
C LEU A 138 3.64 -5.61 13.28
N ASN A 139 3.78 -6.83 13.75
CA ASN A 139 3.60 -7.20 15.14
C ASN A 139 2.25 -6.73 15.74
N GLY A 140 1.18 -6.77 14.93
CA GLY A 140 -0.17 -6.34 15.35
C GLY A 140 -0.37 -4.85 15.48
N LYS A 141 0.55 -4.03 14.98
CA LYS A 141 0.45 -2.56 14.90
C LYS A 141 0.50 -2.09 13.45
N ALA A 142 -0.23 -1.02 13.14
CA ALA A 142 -0.10 -0.34 11.87
C ALA A 142 0.96 0.77 11.97
N TYR A 143 1.69 0.98 10.90
CA TYR A 143 2.64 2.08 10.73
C TYR A 143 2.19 2.95 9.58
N ILE A 144 2.06 4.24 9.84
CA ILE A 144 1.65 5.26 8.86
C ILE A 144 2.85 6.14 8.56
N VAL A 145 3.20 6.27 7.29
CA VAL A 145 4.39 6.98 6.83
C VAL A 145 4.00 8.14 5.92
N GLY A 146 4.44 9.32 6.25
CA GLY A 146 4.30 10.50 5.40
C GLY A 146 2.87 10.98 5.22
N GLY A 147 2.54 11.34 3.99
CA GLY A 147 1.24 11.89 3.58
C GLY A 147 1.28 13.40 3.38
N LYS A 148 0.37 13.89 2.53
CA LYS A 148 0.19 15.31 2.22
C LYS A 148 -0.74 15.97 3.23
N GLN A 149 -0.38 17.14 3.73
CA GLN A 149 -1.11 17.91 4.75
C GLN A 149 -1.76 19.20 4.16
N ALA A 150 -2.54 19.90 4.97
CA ALA A 150 -3.35 21.05 4.56
C ALA A 150 -2.58 22.21 3.89
N ASN A 151 -1.33 22.43 4.25
CA ASN A 151 -0.45 23.44 3.63
C ASN A 151 0.18 22.99 2.30
N SER A 152 -0.29 21.89 1.73
CA SER A 152 0.26 21.20 0.56
C SER A 152 1.66 20.62 0.77
N ALA A 153 2.23 20.69 1.98
CA ALA A 153 3.48 20.01 2.33
C ALA A 153 3.25 18.50 2.49
N ALA A 154 4.19 17.72 2.01
CA ALA A 154 4.30 16.33 2.42
C ALA A 154 4.96 16.27 3.82
N SER A 155 4.84 15.14 4.50
CA SER A 155 5.41 14.88 5.82
C SER A 155 6.42 13.73 5.75
N ASP A 156 7.39 13.74 6.65
CA ASP A 156 8.29 12.61 6.93
C ASP A 156 7.91 11.87 8.22
N GLU A 157 6.86 12.31 8.90
CA GLU A 157 6.42 11.69 10.15
C GLU A 157 6.05 10.23 9.94
N VAL A 158 6.42 9.42 10.93
CA VAL A 158 6.03 8.01 11.05
C VAL A 158 5.32 7.81 12.38
N TRP A 159 4.16 7.19 12.33
CA TRP A 159 3.35 6.90 13.49
C TRP A 159 2.96 5.42 13.52
N SER A 160 3.04 4.79 14.69
CA SER A 160 2.43 3.47 14.88
C SER A 160 1.10 3.60 15.62
N TYR A 161 0.13 2.75 15.24
CA TYR A 161 -1.16 2.60 15.90
C TYR A 161 -1.30 1.21 16.48
N ASP A 162 -1.64 1.13 17.76
CA ASP A 162 -1.91 -0.11 18.48
C ASP A 162 -3.42 -0.25 18.72
N PRO A 163 -4.12 -1.18 18.05
CA PRO A 163 -5.56 -1.33 18.21
C PRO A 163 -6.00 -1.90 19.57
N GLN A 164 -5.09 -2.50 20.34
CA GLN A 164 -5.42 -3.03 21.67
C GLN A 164 -5.59 -1.92 22.70
N SER A 165 -4.79 -0.87 22.60
CA SER A 165 -4.85 0.30 23.47
C SER A 165 -5.54 1.50 22.83
N ASP A 166 -5.92 1.41 21.55
CA ASP A 166 -6.44 2.51 20.72
C ASP A 166 -5.53 3.74 20.79
N ALA A 167 -4.21 3.53 20.67
CA ALA A 167 -3.21 4.56 20.91
C ALA A 167 -2.21 4.70 19.76
N TRP A 168 -1.80 5.94 19.51
CA TRP A 168 -0.79 6.34 18.56
C TRP A 168 0.55 6.63 19.25
N THR A 169 1.65 6.23 18.64
CA THR A 169 3.01 6.49 19.12
C THR A 169 3.87 7.00 17.94
N PRO A 170 4.59 8.15 18.11
CA PRO A 170 5.52 8.60 17.09
C PRO A 170 6.71 7.64 17.00
N GLN A 171 7.25 7.46 15.80
CA GLN A 171 8.39 6.63 15.48
C GLN A 171 9.47 7.47 14.81
N ALA A 172 10.66 6.89 14.60
CA ALA A 172 11.75 7.53 13.85
C ALA A 172 11.24 8.05 12.50
N PRO A 173 11.43 9.34 12.17
CA PRO A 173 10.94 9.91 10.92
C PRO A 173 11.59 9.24 9.72
N PHE A 174 10.90 9.28 8.58
CA PHE A 174 11.39 8.71 7.34
C PHE A 174 12.64 9.48 6.83
N PRO A 175 13.81 8.83 6.71
CA PRO A 175 15.07 9.53 6.39
C PRO A 175 15.15 10.02 4.94
N GLY A 176 14.26 9.56 4.07
CA GLY A 176 14.14 10.05 2.69
C GLY A 176 13.48 11.43 2.58
N GLY A 177 13.10 12.04 3.71
CA GLY A 177 12.43 13.33 3.80
C GLY A 177 10.92 13.24 3.57
N ASN A 178 10.29 14.37 3.32
CA ASN A 178 8.86 14.46 3.13
C ASN A 178 8.37 13.63 1.94
N VAL A 179 7.36 12.79 2.16
CA VAL A 179 6.89 11.85 1.13
C VAL A 179 5.37 11.65 1.20
N TRP A 180 4.75 11.44 0.05
CA TRP A 180 3.34 11.08 -0.08
C TRP A 180 3.11 10.21 -1.32
N ARG A 181 2.02 9.44 -1.36
CA ARG A 181 1.70 8.47 -2.41
C ARG A 181 2.80 7.43 -2.64
N SER A 182 3.51 7.08 -1.56
CA SER A 182 4.43 5.94 -1.55
C SER A 182 3.65 4.64 -1.45
N SER A 183 4.28 3.57 -1.92
CA SER A 183 3.80 2.21 -1.74
C SER A 183 4.52 1.58 -0.55
N ALA A 184 3.78 0.85 0.28
CA ALA A 184 4.36 0.17 1.43
C ALA A 184 3.79 -1.24 1.60
N THR A 185 4.56 -2.11 2.19
CA THR A 185 4.17 -3.46 2.59
C THR A 185 5.04 -3.93 3.76
N SER A 186 4.69 -5.07 4.33
CA SER A 186 5.52 -5.75 5.32
C SER A 186 5.90 -7.14 4.83
N GLN A 187 7.11 -7.57 5.22
CA GLN A 187 7.56 -8.94 4.99
C GLN A 187 8.45 -9.35 6.15
N HIS A 188 8.23 -10.54 6.70
CA HIS A 188 8.88 -11.04 7.90
C HIS A 188 8.70 -10.07 9.07
N HIS A 189 9.77 -9.45 9.53
CA HIS A 189 9.78 -8.50 10.67
C HIS A 189 10.05 -7.05 10.23
N LEU A 190 10.10 -6.78 8.93
CA LEU A 190 10.42 -5.47 8.36
C LEU A 190 9.23 -4.88 7.61
N GLY A 191 9.09 -3.55 7.72
CA GLY A 191 8.30 -2.75 6.80
C GLY A 191 9.14 -2.29 5.62
N TYR A 192 8.50 -2.08 4.47
CA TYR A 192 9.16 -1.61 3.26
C TYR A 192 8.40 -0.43 2.68
N LEU A 193 9.15 0.58 2.23
CA LEU A 193 8.61 1.76 1.55
C LEU A 193 9.33 1.98 0.23
N LEU A 194 8.57 2.17 -0.83
CA LEU A 194 9.07 2.37 -2.19
C LEU A 194 8.29 3.49 -2.88
N PHE A 195 8.96 4.27 -3.74
CA PHE A 195 8.35 5.29 -4.58
C PHE A 195 7.72 6.47 -3.83
N GLY A 196 6.79 7.14 -4.47
CA GLY A 196 6.06 8.30 -3.98
C GLY A 196 6.54 9.60 -4.60
N ARG A 197 6.08 10.69 -4.00
CA ARG A 197 6.46 12.06 -4.37
C ARG A 197 6.95 12.80 -3.13
N ASN A 198 7.91 13.70 -3.31
CA ASN A 198 8.32 14.63 -2.26
C ASN A 198 7.44 15.89 -2.22
N GLU A 199 7.77 16.86 -1.36
CA GLU A 199 7.08 18.15 -1.24
C GLU A 199 7.09 18.98 -2.53
N ASN A 200 8.11 18.80 -3.39
CA ASN A 200 8.22 19.45 -4.70
C ASN A 200 7.53 18.67 -5.82
N ASN A 201 6.74 17.65 -5.48
CA ASN A 201 6.09 16.72 -6.40
C ASN A 201 7.07 15.93 -7.30
N ALA A 202 8.37 15.88 -6.98
CA ALA A 202 9.31 15.02 -7.67
C ALA A 202 9.01 13.54 -7.37
N PHE A 203 9.01 12.73 -8.41
CA PHE A 203 8.79 11.30 -8.29
C PHE A 203 10.05 10.59 -7.78
N LEU A 204 9.90 9.77 -6.76
CA LEU A 204 10.97 9.07 -6.10
C LEU A 204 11.05 7.63 -6.59
N ASN A 205 12.28 7.08 -6.60
CA ASN A 205 12.55 5.65 -6.83
C ASN A 205 13.33 5.03 -5.66
N ALA A 206 13.41 5.75 -4.55
CA ALA A 206 14.10 5.31 -3.34
C ALA A 206 13.36 4.14 -2.69
N PHE A 207 14.13 3.20 -2.14
CA PHE A 207 13.62 2.01 -1.47
C PHE A 207 14.23 1.89 -0.08
N TYR A 208 13.41 1.65 0.92
CA TYR A 208 13.81 1.58 2.32
C TYR A 208 13.13 0.40 3.02
N SER A 209 13.84 -0.15 4.01
CA SER A 209 13.24 -1.02 5.02
C SER A 209 13.20 -0.33 6.38
N TYR A 210 12.24 -0.71 7.21
CA TYR A 210 12.07 -0.23 8.59
C TYR A 210 12.02 -1.41 9.54
N ASP A 211 12.84 -1.38 10.59
CA ASP A 211 12.86 -2.35 11.67
C ASP A 211 12.21 -1.75 12.93
N PRO A 212 11.02 -2.20 13.33
CA PRO A 212 10.32 -1.67 14.50
C PRO A 212 10.95 -2.07 15.85
N LEU A 213 11.84 -3.06 15.88
CA LEU A 213 12.48 -3.49 17.11
C LEU A 213 13.53 -2.50 17.59
N VAL A 214 14.17 -1.81 16.67
CA VAL A 214 15.20 -0.81 16.93
C VAL A 214 14.80 0.60 16.49
N ASP A 215 13.58 0.75 15.96
CA ASP A 215 13.02 2.00 15.43
C ASP A 215 13.97 2.65 14.41
N GLN A 216 14.40 1.89 13.39
CA GLN A 216 15.40 2.36 12.43
C GLN A 216 15.03 2.06 10.98
N TRP A 217 15.34 3.01 10.11
CA TRP A 217 15.25 2.89 8.66
C TRP A 217 16.61 2.52 8.05
N THR A 218 16.58 1.67 7.04
CA THR A 218 17.77 1.30 6.25
C THR A 218 17.47 1.57 4.77
N ALA A 219 18.34 2.35 4.11
CA ALA A 219 18.27 2.52 2.67
C ALA A 219 18.67 1.24 1.94
N LEU A 220 17.87 0.84 0.99
CA LEU A 220 18.08 -0.31 0.11
C LEU A 220 18.42 0.19 -1.31
N PRO A 221 18.95 -0.67 -2.19
CA PRO A 221 19.18 -0.30 -3.58
C PRO A 221 17.93 0.25 -4.24
N SER A 222 18.02 1.45 -4.80
CA SER A 222 16.91 2.13 -5.45
C SER A 222 16.33 1.30 -6.59
N PHE A 223 15.06 1.53 -6.90
CA PHE A 223 14.42 0.92 -8.04
C PHE A 223 15.11 1.37 -9.34
N PRO A 224 15.42 0.46 -10.29
CA PRO A 224 16.29 0.76 -11.43
C PRO A 224 15.63 1.56 -12.56
N ALA A 225 14.33 1.87 -12.46
CA ALA A 225 13.59 2.68 -13.41
C ALA A 225 13.18 4.04 -12.78
N PRO A 226 12.63 4.97 -13.56
CA PRO A 226 12.16 6.26 -13.05
C PRO A 226 11.21 6.13 -11.87
N GLY A 227 11.23 7.13 -11.00
CA GLY A 227 10.31 7.24 -9.88
C GLY A 227 8.86 7.26 -10.34
N ARG A 228 7.96 6.77 -9.48
CA ARG A 228 6.52 6.65 -9.77
C ARG A 228 5.67 6.87 -8.53
N SER A 229 4.39 7.06 -8.74
CA SER A 229 3.37 7.07 -7.69
C SER A 229 2.23 6.12 -8.05
N HIS A 230 1.37 5.77 -7.08
CA HIS A 230 0.23 4.85 -7.27
C HIS A 230 0.66 3.44 -7.74
N ALA A 231 1.89 3.05 -7.47
CA ALA A 231 2.38 1.70 -7.75
C ALA A 231 1.90 0.72 -6.68
N GLY A 232 1.84 -0.55 -7.03
CA GLY A 232 1.69 -1.63 -6.06
C GLY A 232 3.06 -2.02 -5.48
N LEU A 233 3.11 -2.27 -4.17
CA LEU A 233 4.20 -2.96 -3.50
C LEU A 233 3.57 -4.01 -2.59
N PHE A 234 3.90 -5.28 -2.78
CA PHE A 234 3.28 -6.37 -2.03
C PHE A 234 4.26 -7.52 -1.80
N SER A 235 3.99 -8.32 -0.79
CA SER A 235 4.71 -9.55 -0.48
C SER A 235 3.88 -10.75 -0.92
N LEU A 236 4.51 -11.68 -1.64
CA LEU A 236 3.91 -12.93 -2.08
C LEU A 236 4.95 -14.04 -2.01
N ASN A 237 4.64 -15.15 -1.31
CA ASN A 237 5.53 -16.31 -1.17
C ASN A 237 6.95 -15.95 -0.69
N ASN A 238 7.08 -15.04 0.27
CA ASN A 238 8.33 -14.51 0.81
C ASN A 238 9.20 -13.70 -0.18
N ASP A 239 8.61 -13.25 -1.28
CA ASP A 239 9.24 -12.32 -2.21
C ASP A 239 8.51 -10.98 -2.20
N LEU A 240 9.23 -9.90 -2.46
CA LEU A 240 8.67 -8.56 -2.66
C LEU A 240 8.47 -8.30 -4.14
N TYR A 241 7.30 -7.79 -4.49
CA TYR A 241 6.96 -7.41 -5.85
C TYR A 241 6.50 -5.96 -5.91
N SER A 242 6.83 -5.31 -7.01
CA SER A 242 6.30 -3.98 -7.36
C SER A 242 5.73 -4.00 -8.77
N CYS A 243 4.58 -3.37 -8.96
CA CYS A 243 3.92 -3.31 -10.26
C CYS A 243 3.23 -1.96 -10.49
N PHE A 244 3.02 -1.67 -11.77
CA PHE A 244 2.17 -0.56 -12.23
C PHE A 244 2.65 0.83 -11.78
N GLY A 245 1.70 1.73 -11.59
CA GLY A 245 1.93 3.09 -11.19
C GLY A 245 1.93 4.07 -12.35
N MET A 246 2.22 5.31 -12.03
CA MET A 246 2.27 6.43 -12.99
C MET A 246 3.60 7.16 -12.84
N ASP A 247 4.25 7.44 -13.96
CA ASP A 247 5.52 8.17 -14.01
C ASP A 247 5.34 9.70 -14.03
N SER A 248 6.45 10.43 -14.12
CA SER A 248 6.45 11.90 -14.15
C SER A 248 5.87 12.50 -15.44
N LEU A 249 5.64 11.70 -16.46
CA LEU A 249 4.97 12.09 -17.71
C LEU A 249 3.47 11.76 -17.69
N ASN A 250 2.94 11.35 -16.55
CA ASN A 250 1.57 10.86 -16.35
C ASN A 250 1.24 9.63 -17.23
N GLN A 251 2.23 8.80 -17.53
CA GLN A 251 2.03 7.55 -18.25
C GLN A 251 1.78 6.42 -17.25
N SER A 252 0.71 5.67 -17.47
CA SER A 252 0.44 4.45 -16.73
C SER A 252 1.42 3.35 -17.14
N LEU A 253 2.02 2.70 -16.16
CA LEU A 253 2.99 1.64 -16.34
C LEU A 253 2.32 0.27 -16.17
N ASN A 254 2.81 -0.75 -16.89
CA ASN A 254 2.25 -2.11 -16.88
C ASN A 254 3.31 -3.17 -16.58
N ASP A 255 4.43 -2.76 -15.98
CA ASP A 255 5.53 -3.63 -15.60
C ASP A 255 5.28 -4.32 -14.24
N LEU A 256 5.95 -5.43 -14.05
CA LEU A 256 6.04 -6.19 -12.80
C LEU A 256 7.51 -6.48 -12.52
N TRP A 257 7.92 -6.25 -11.28
CA TRP A 257 9.29 -6.44 -10.82
C TRP A 257 9.30 -7.22 -9.50
N LYS A 258 10.32 -8.05 -9.35
CA LYS A 258 10.60 -8.77 -8.11
C LYS A 258 11.89 -8.24 -7.48
N PHE A 259 11.92 -8.06 -6.17
CA PHE A 259 13.14 -7.76 -5.45
C PHE A 259 13.85 -9.06 -5.04
N ASP A 260 15.06 -9.24 -5.55
CA ASP A 260 15.97 -10.30 -5.15
C ASP A 260 16.74 -9.86 -3.90
N SER A 261 16.34 -10.37 -2.74
CA SER A 261 16.96 -10.02 -1.47
C SER A 261 18.39 -10.54 -1.31
N LEU A 262 18.77 -11.62 -2.04
CA LEU A 262 20.11 -12.20 -1.97
C LEU A 262 21.13 -11.30 -2.70
N ASN A 263 20.75 -10.77 -3.85
CA ASN A 263 21.60 -9.91 -4.66
C ASN A 263 21.28 -8.42 -4.46
N ALA A 264 20.32 -8.10 -3.61
CA ALA A 264 19.84 -6.75 -3.32
C ALA A 264 19.53 -5.97 -4.62
N SER A 265 18.77 -6.58 -5.54
CA SER A 265 18.49 -6.03 -6.86
C SER A 265 17.06 -6.30 -7.31
N TRP A 266 16.53 -5.42 -8.18
CA TRP A 266 15.23 -5.60 -8.80
C TRP A 266 15.35 -6.34 -10.14
N ILE A 267 14.50 -7.34 -10.36
CA ILE A 267 14.45 -8.20 -11.53
C ILE A 267 13.10 -8.02 -12.22
N PRO A 268 13.05 -7.68 -13.53
CA PRO A 268 11.79 -7.63 -14.26
C PRO A 268 11.20 -9.03 -14.42
N CYS A 269 9.85 -9.13 -14.34
CA CYS A 269 9.09 -10.37 -14.49
C CYS A 269 8.34 -10.43 -15.82
#